data_6398b331cfac41347cda79ba63da7720
#
_entry.id   6398b331cfac41347cda79ba63da7720
#
_cell.length_a   1.000
_cell.length_b   1.000
_cell.length_c   1.000
_cell.angle_alpha   90.00
_cell.angle_beta   90.00
_cell.angle_gamma   90.00
#
_symmetry.space_group_name_H-M   'P 1'
#
loop_
_entity.id
_entity.type
_entity.pdbx_description
1 polymer ?
#
loop_
_entity_poly.entity_id
_entity_poly.type
_entity_poly.pdbx_seq_one_letter_code
_entity_poly.pdbx_strand_id
1 'polypeptide(L)'
;MAQNAKSLDGVLVKKAHTRTRYTEKEVQELRACANPDTGAKFFMDNFFYIQHPTKGKLLFAPFEFQERLVDSYHSYRFNINMLPRQTGKSTTAAGYLLWYAMFNPDVTVLIAAHKYAGAQEIMHRIRYAYEDCPDHIRCGVTSYNKGSMEFDNGSRIVSQTTTDNTGRGMSISLLYCDEFAFVNPTIAKEFWTAISPTLATGGKAIITSTPNSDEDQFALIWTEAMKRFDEH
;
A
#
# COMPACT_ATOMS: atom_id res chain seq x y z
N MET A 1 -2.99 9.76 -27.40
CA MET A 1 -1.71 9.66 -26.71
C MET A 1 -1.62 10.87 -25.77
N ALA A 2 -2.00 10.71 -24.52
CA ALA A 2 -1.79 11.75 -23.52
C ALA A 2 -0.29 11.74 -23.17
N GLN A 3 0.43 12.74 -23.63
CA GLN A 3 1.79 13.00 -23.18
C GLN A 3 1.71 13.29 -21.67
N ASN A 4 2.38 12.45 -20.85
CA ASN A 4 2.67 12.82 -19.48
C ASN A 4 3.35 14.18 -19.49
N ALA A 5 2.64 15.20 -19.07
CA ALA A 5 3.25 16.50 -18.84
C ALA A 5 4.24 16.31 -17.70
N LYS A 6 5.53 16.12 -18.03
CA LYS A 6 6.58 16.52 -17.11
C LYS A 6 6.20 17.94 -16.73
N SER A 7 6.07 18.22 -15.42
CA SER A 7 5.89 19.60 -15.02
C SER A 7 6.97 20.42 -15.71
N LEU A 8 6.69 21.66 -16.07
CA LEU A 8 7.61 22.55 -16.78
C LEU A 8 9.00 22.68 -16.09
N ASP A 9 9.10 22.23 -14.84
CA ASP A 9 10.32 22.27 -14.00
C ASP A 9 11.01 20.89 -13.88
N GLY A 10 10.60 19.87 -14.64
CA GLY A 10 11.19 18.54 -14.58
C GLY A 10 10.86 17.74 -13.28
N VAL A 11 9.95 18.25 -12.46
CA VAL A 11 9.51 17.59 -11.22
C VAL A 11 8.42 16.56 -11.55
N LEU A 12 8.66 15.30 -11.19
CA LEU A 12 7.74 14.18 -11.44
C LEU A 12 6.51 14.15 -10.52
N VAL A 13 6.38 15.12 -9.60
CA VAL A 13 5.36 15.16 -8.57
C VAL A 13 4.42 16.35 -8.73
N LYS A 14 3.17 16.18 -8.33
CA LYS A 14 2.21 17.28 -8.25
C LYS A 14 2.50 18.11 -7.01
N LYS A 15 2.65 19.42 -7.17
CA LYS A 15 2.87 20.34 -6.06
C LYS A 15 1.63 20.41 -5.16
N ALA A 16 1.85 20.42 -3.85
CA ALA A 16 0.79 20.55 -2.85
C ALA A 16 -0.11 21.77 -3.10
N HIS A 17 -1.39 21.62 -2.83
CA HIS A 17 -2.41 22.67 -2.91
C HIS A 17 -2.53 23.35 -4.28
N THR A 18 -2.12 22.66 -5.35
CA THR A 18 -2.28 23.18 -6.72
C THR A 18 -3.76 23.20 -7.09
N ARG A 19 -4.26 24.39 -7.43
CA ARG A 19 -5.63 24.56 -7.94
C ARG A 19 -5.62 24.44 -9.45
N THR A 20 -6.28 23.41 -9.98
CA THR A 20 -6.42 23.16 -11.42
C THR A 20 -7.91 23.03 -11.75
N ARG A 21 -8.31 23.56 -12.89
CA ARG A 21 -9.65 23.29 -13.43
C ARG A 21 -9.59 21.97 -14.17
N TYR A 22 -10.47 21.07 -13.80
CA TYR A 22 -10.62 19.76 -14.45
C TYR A 22 -11.80 19.78 -15.40
N THR A 23 -11.71 18.99 -16.46
CA THR A 23 -12.82 18.71 -17.36
C THR A 23 -13.86 17.85 -16.65
N GLU A 24 -15.08 17.80 -17.17
CA GLU A 24 -16.15 16.98 -16.61
C GLU A 24 -15.76 15.50 -16.53
N LYS A 25 -15.08 14.99 -17.56
CA LYS A 25 -14.56 13.62 -17.60
C LYS A 25 -13.55 13.37 -16.46
N GLU A 26 -12.59 14.26 -16.27
CA GLU A 26 -11.59 14.15 -15.20
C GLU A 26 -12.23 14.18 -13.80
N VAL A 27 -13.27 14.99 -13.62
CA VAL A 27 -14.05 15.01 -12.37
C VAL A 27 -14.79 13.69 -12.14
N GLN A 28 -15.35 13.08 -13.20
CA GLN A 28 -16.00 11.78 -13.10
C GLN A 28 -15.00 10.67 -12.75
N GLU A 29 -13.84 10.65 -13.38
CA GLU A 29 -12.75 9.71 -13.07
C GLU A 29 -12.26 9.86 -11.62
N LEU A 30 -12.06 11.10 -11.17
CA LEU A 30 -11.68 11.39 -9.78
C LEU A 30 -12.74 10.88 -8.79
N ARG A 31 -14.03 11.13 -9.07
CA ARG A 31 -15.14 10.63 -8.24
C ARG A 31 -15.21 9.11 -8.22
N ALA A 32 -14.94 8.46 -9.35
CA ALA A 32 -14.91 7.00 -9.42
C ALA A 32 -13.77 6.41 -8.57
N CYS A 33 -12.59 7.03 -8.59
CA CYS A 33 -11.48 6.64 -7.71
C CYS A 33 -11.78 6.91 -6.22
N ALA A 34 -12.54 7.96 -5.91
CA ALA A 34 -12.89 8.34 -4.54
C ALA A 34 -14.10 7.57 -3.98
N ASN A 35 -14.72 6.70 -4.78
CA ASN A 35 -15.83 5.88 -4.30
C ASN A 35 -15.35 4.92 -3.20
N PRO A 36 -15.95 4.92 -2.00
CA PRO A 36 -15.48 4.11 -0.89
C PRO A 36 -15.58 2.60 -1.14
N ASP A 37 -16.50 2.13 -1.98
CA ASP A 37 -16.71 0.70 -2.21
C ASP A 37 -15.95 0.14 -3.43
N THR A 38 -15.81 0.94 -4.47
CA THR A 38 -15.27 0.50 -5.78
C THR A 38 -14.01 1.24 -6.22
N GLY A 39 -13.64 2.30 -5.52
CA GLY A 39 -12.59 3.22 -5.94
C GLY A 39 -11.22 2.59 -6.01
N ALA A 40 -10.89 1.68 -5.09
CA ALA A 40 -9.61 0.96 -5.11
C ALA A 40 -9.42 0.17 -6.40
N LYS A 41 -10.43 -0.63 -6.77
CA LYS A 41 -10.40 -1.41 -8.01
C LYS A 41 -10.39 -0.50 -9.23
N PHE A 42 -11.25 0.50 -9.27
CA PHE A 42 -11.31 1.46 -10.37
C PHE A 42 -9.95 2.17 -10.60
N PHE A 43 -9.31 2.61 -9.52
CA PHE A 43 -7.98 3.21 -9.58
C PHE A 43 -6.94 2.24 -10.13
N MET A 44 -6.90 1.01 -9.61
CA MET A 44 -5.91 0.02 -10.02
C MET A 44 -6.08 -0.40 -11.48
N ASP A 45 -7.31 -0.53 -11.96
CA ASP A 45 -7.61 -0.92 -13.34
C ASP A 45 -7.33 0.19 -14.37
N ASN A 46 -7.36 1.47 -13.97
CA ASN A 46 -7.30 2.60 -14.91
C ASN A 46 -6.05 3.49 -14.76
N PHE A 47 -5.45 3.57 -13.57
CA PHE A 47 -4.42 4.57 -13.25
C PHE A 47 -3.19 4.02 -12.55
N PHE A 48 -3.17 2.74 -12.20
CA PHE A 48 -2.02 2.13 -11.54
C PHE A 48 -1.06 1.53 -12.56
N TYR A 49 0.04 2.24 -12.80
CA TYR A 49 1.10 1.81 -13.70
C TYR A 49 2.22 1.10 -12.94
N ILE A 50 2.75 0.04 -13.55
CA ILE A 50 3.85 -0.75 -13.02
C ILE A 50 5.05 -0.74 -13.96
N GLN A 51 6.23 -0.93 -13.41
CA GLN A 51 7.45 -1.14 -14.18
C GLN A 51 7.63 -2.64 -14.45
N HIS A 52 7.47 -3.05 -15.70
CA HIS A 52 7.74 -4.42 -16.12
C HIS A 52 9.21 -4.58 -16.53
N PRO A 53 9.94 -5.65 -16.12
CA PRO A 53 11.36 -5.79 -16.37
C PRO A 53 11.79 -5.69 -17.84
N THR A 54 10.95 -6.17 -18.77
CA THR A 54 11.26 -6.23 -20.20
C THR A 54 10.39 -5.34 -21.07
N LYS A 55 9.20 -4.94 -20.60
CA LYS A 55 8.23 -4.16 -21.38
C LYS A 55 8.13 -2.69 -20.93
N GLY A 56 8.89 -2.32 -19.89
CA GLY A 56 8.85 -0.96 -19.36
C GLY A 56 7.53 -0.66 -18.62
N LYS A 57 6.96 0.51 -18.88
CA LYS A 57 5.73 0.96 -18.23
C LYS A 57 4.49 0.25 -18.79
N LEU A 58 3.72 -0.38 -17.92
CA LEU A 58 2.45 -1.02 -18.24
C LEU A 58 1.37 -0.59 -17.25
N LEU A 59 0.14 -0.49 -17.72
CA LEU A 59 -1.02 -0.45 -16.85
C LEU A 59 -1.13 -1.82 -16.15
N PHE A 60 -1.38 -1.81 -14.86
CA PHE A 60 -1.55 -3.04 -14.09
C PHE A 60 -2.78 -3.79 -14.56
N ALA A 61 -2.61 -5.04 -14.95
CA ALA A 61 -3.67 -5.96 -15.31
C ALA A 61 -3.67 -7.10 -14.28
N PRO A 62 -4.53 -7.05 -13.25
CA PRO A 62 -4.51 -8.04 -12.19
C PRO A 62 -4.95 -9.42 -12.69
N PHE A 63 -4.34 -10.46 -12.15
CA PHE A 63 -4.89 -11.80 -12.22
C PHE A 63 -6.08 -11.92 -11.24
N GLU A 64 -6.97 -12.85 -11.45
CA GLU A 64 -8.17 -13.08 -10.62
C GLU A 64 -7.85 -13.19 -9.11
N PHE A 65 -6.76 -13.87 -8.74
CA PHE A 65 -6.36 -13.97 -7.34
C PHE A 65 -5.87 -12.62 -6.76
N GLN A 66 -5.28 -11.73 -7.58
CA GLN A 66 -4.88 -10.39 -7.16
C GLN A 66 -6.09 -9.47 -6.99
N GLU A 67 -7.11 -9.62 -7.83
CA GLU A 67 -8.39 -8.93 -7.62
C GLU A 67 -9.00 -9.34 -6.29
N ARG A 68 -9.04 -10.65 -5.99
CA ARG A 68 -9.52 -11.17 -4.70
C ARG A 68 -8.71 -10.66 -3.51
N LEU A 69 -7.40 -10.45 -3.66
CA LEU A 69 -6.58 -9.81 -2.62
C LEU A 69 -7.01 -8.37 -2.38
N VAL A 70 -7.22 -7.59 -3.43
CA VAL A 70 -7.69 -6.19 -3.30
C VAL A 70 -9.06 -6.15 -2.63
N ASP A 71 -9.99 -7.00 -3.04
CA ASP A 71 -11.32 -7.11 -2.41
C ASP A 71 -11.21 -7.48 -0.92
N SER A 72 -10.29 -8.40 -0.58
CA SER A 72 -10.02 -8.76 0.82
C SER A 72 -9.43 -7.59 1.62
N TYR A 73 -8.43 -6.89 1.08
CA TYR A 73 -7.84 -5.71 1.74
C TYR A 73 -8.89 -4.62 1.99
N HIS A 74 -9.84 -4.49 1.08
CA HIS A 74 -10.89 -3.51 1.18
C HIS A 74 -11.97 -3.90 2.20
N SER A 75 -12.44 -5.14 2.14
CA SER A 75 -13.59 -5.62 2.91
C SER A 75 -13.24 -5.97 4.36
N TYR A 76 -12.02 -6.43 4.63
CA TYR A 76 -11.65 -6.89 5.96
C TYR A 76 -10.63 -5.98 6.62
N ARG A 77 -10.77 -5.85 7.94
CA ARG A 77 -9.88 -5.04 8.76
C ARG A 77 -8.50 -5.68 8.96
N PHE A 78 -8.48 -7.00 9.11
CA PHE A 78 -7.25 -7.78 9.26
C PHE A 78 -7.16 -8.81 8.15
N ASN A 79 -6.04 -8.80 7.46
CA ASN A 79 -5.73 -9.73 6.38
C ASN A 79 -4.41 -10.42 6.66
N ILE A 80 -4.38 -11.74 6.54
CA ILE A 80 -3.16 -12.51 6.52
C ILE A 80 -3.12 -13.32 5.21
N ASN A 81 -2.03 -13.19 4.45
CA ASN A 81 -1.92 -13.75 3.10
C ASN A 81 -0.66 -14.59 2.97
N MET A 82 -0.83 -15.87 2.76
CA MET A 82 0.25 -16.80 2.45
C MET A 82 0.31 -17.01 0.95
N LEU A 83 1.33 -16.49 0.30
CA LEU A 83 1.45 -16.48 -1.16
C LEU A 83 2.86 -16.90 -1.61
N PRO A 84 2.98 -17.63 -2.73
CA PRO A 84 4.28 -17.97 -3.30
C PRO A 84 5.08 -16.72 -3.69
N ARG A 85 6.38 -16.93 -3.94
CA ARG A 85 7.24 -15.89 -4.53
C ARG A 85 6.79 -15.57 -5.95
N GLN A 86 7.09 -14.35 -6.42
CA GLN A 86 6.84 -13.89 -7.80
C GLN A 86 5.36 -13.88 -8.23
N THR A 87 4.44 -13.85 -7.29
CA THR A 87 2.99 -13.71 -7.56
C THR A 87 2.52 -12.26 -7.68
N GLY A 88 3.43 -11.30 -7.59
CA GLY A 88 3.06 -9.87 -7.64
C GLY A 88 2.37 -9.35 -6.37
N LYS A 89 2.45 -10.09 -5.24
CA LYS A 89 1.82 -9.70 -3.96
C LYS A 89 2.18 -8.28 -3.51
N SER A 90 3.48 -7.94 -3.53
CA SER A 90 3.95 -6.61 -3.13
C SER A 90 3.56 -5.52 -4.13
N THR A 91 3.43 -5.86 -5.43
CA THR A 91 2.93 -4.94 -6.46
C THR A 91 1.45 -4.63 -6.25
N THR A 92 0.63 -5.67 -6.03
CA THR A 92 -0.80 -5.52 -5.73
C THR A 92 -1.02 -4.69 -4.48
N ALA A 93 -0.26 -4.98 -3.41
CA ALA A 93 -0.31 -4.19 -2.19
C ALA A 93 0.09 -2.73 -2.44
N ALA A 94 1.18 -2.46 -3.18
CA ALA A 94 1.62 -1.09 -3.48
C ALA A 94 0.52 -0.25 -4.14
N GLY A 95 -0.23 -0.82 -5.08
CA GLY A 95 -1.37 -0.15 -5.72
C GLY A 95 -2.47 0.20 -4.73
N TYR A 96 -2.85 -0.75 -3.89
CA TYR A 96 -3.87 -0.53 -2.85
C TYR A 96 -3.43 0.50 -1.80
N LEU A 97 -2.17 0.43 -1.33
CA LEU A 97 -1.62 1.37 -0.34
C LEU A 97 -1.57 2.81 -0.88
N LEU A 98 -1.19 2.99 -2.14
CA LEU A 98 -1.18 4.29 -2.80
C LEU A 98 -2.59 4.86 -2.91
N TRP A 99 -3.54 4.06 -3.41
CA TRP A 99 -4.95 4.46 -3.47
C TRP A 99 -5.47 4.85 -2.09
N TYR A 100 -5.20 4.02 -1.08
CA TYR A 100 -5.68 4.25 0.29
C TYR A 100 -5.20 5.60 0.85
N ALA A 101 -3.94 5.94 0.65
CA ALA A 101 -3.40 7.22 1.12
C ALA A 101 -3.90 8.42 0.31
N MET A 102 -4.10 8.27 -1.00
CA MET A 102 -4.56 9.39 -1.84
C MET A 102 -6.05 9.72 -1.66
N PHE A 103 -6.88 8.71 -1.40
CA PHE A 103 -8.34 8.87 -1.38
C PHE A 103 -8.98 8.81 0.01
N ASN A 104 -8.18 8.62 1.07
CA ASN A 104 -8.63 8.76 2.45
C ASN A 104 -7.80 9.86 3.13
N PRO A 105 -8.43 10.93 3.63
CA PRO A 105 -7.70 12.01 4.28
C PRO A 105 -7.17 11.60 5.66
N ASP A 106 -6.08 12.25 6.07
CA ASP A 106 -5.50 12.16 7.41
C ASP A 106 -5.10 10.72 7.84
N VAL A 107 -4.76 9.85 6.88
CA VAL A 107 -4.36 8.48 7.19
C VAL A 107 -2.85 8.31 7.19
N THR A 108 -2.37 7.44 8.07
CA THR A 108 -0.98 6.98 8.08
C THR A 108 -0.90 5.53 7.63
N VAL A 109 -0.20 5.30 6.53
CA VAL A 109 0.15 3.96 6.03
C VAL A 109 1.57 3.64 6.44
N LEU A 110 1.77 2.57 7.21
CA LEU A 110 3.09 2.06 7.58
C LEU A 110 3.39 0.77 6.81
N ILE A 111 4.48 0.77 6.08
CA ILE A 111 5.06 -0.40 5.43
C ILE A 111 6.20 -0.92 6.29
N ALA A 112 6.06 -2.13 6.84
CA ALA A 112 7.07 -2.81 7.64
C ALA A 112 7.58 -4.02 6.86
N ALA A 113 8.78 -3.97 6.32
CA ALA A 113 9.36 -5.06 5.57
C ALA A 113 10.46 -5.77 6.37
N HIS A 114 10.65 -7.06 6.09
CA HIS A 114 11.70 -7.88 6.69
C HIS A 114 13.10 -7.28 6.55
N LYS A 115 13.42 -6.67 5.39
CA LYS A 115 14.70 -5.99 5.10
C LYS A 115 14.49 -4.58 4.59
N TYR A 116 15.45 -3.70 4.87
CA TYR A 116 15.45 -2.33 4.38
C TYR A 116 15.27 -2.25 2.85
N ALA A 117 15.99 -3.10 2.10
CA ALA A 117 15.86 -3.15 0.64
C ALA A 117 14.43 -3.50 0.19
N GLY A 118 13.73 -4.39 0.90
CA GLY A 118 12.32 -4.72 0.63
C GLY A 118 11.39 -3.52 0.86
N ALA A 119 11.59 -2.80 1.96
CA ALA A 119 10.82 -1.59 2.25
C ALA A 119 11.03 -0.51 1.17
N GLN A 120 12.27 -0.30 0.74
CA GLN A 120 12.60 0.65 -0.33
C GLN A 120 12.02 0.22 -1.69
N GLU A 121 12.00 -1.07 -1.99
CA GLU A 121 11.42 -1.59 -3.23
C GLU A 121 9.91 -1.36 -3.31
N ILE A 122 9.18 -1.56 -2.21
CA ILE A 122 7.74 -1.26 -2.17
C ILE A 122 7.50 0.24 -2.35
N MET A 123 8.27 1.09 -1.67
CA MET A 123 8.19 2.54 -1.86
C MET A 123 8.56 2.97 -3.28
N HIS A 124 9.53 2.31 -3.91
CA HIS A 124 9.86 2.58 -5.31
C HIS A 124 8.66 2.30 -6.24
N ARG A 125 7.97 1.17 -6.05
CA ARG A 125 6.74 0.85 -6.82
C ARG A 125 5.64 1.87 -6.61
N ILE A 126 5.43 2.31 -5.38
CA ILE A 126 4.45 3.34 -5.04
C ILE A 126 4.81 4.67 -5.71
N ARG A 127 6.06 5.10 -5.63
CA ARG A 127 6.51 6.34 -6.27
C ARG A 127 6.40 6.26 -7.80
N TYR A 128 6.83 5.15 -8.39
CA TYR A 128 6.72 4.93 -9.82
C TYR A 128 5.26 5.08 -10.30
N ALA A 129 4.32 4.43 -9.62
CA ALA A 129 2.91 4.53 -9.93
C ALA A 129 2.36 5.95 -9.72
N TYR A 130 2.77 6.63 -8.65
CA TYR A 130 2.36 7.99 -8.37
C TYR A 130 2.86 8.97 -9.45
N GLU A 131 4.12 8.86 -9.86
CA GLU A 131 4.75 9.70 -10.89
C GLU A 131 4.06 9.57 -12.25
N ASP A 132 3.56 8.37 -12.56
CA ASP A 132 2.86 8.07 -13.81
C ASP A 132 1.33 8.30 -13.73
N CYS A 133 0.80 8.60 -12.56
CA CYS A 133 -0.62 8.87 -12.37
C CYS A 133 -0.97 10.28 -12.91
N PRO A 134 -2.11 10.45 -13.61
CA PRO A 134 -2.54 11.77 -14.09
C PRO A 134 -2.77 12.78 -12.97
N ASP A 135 -2.52 14.05 -13.25
CA ASP A 135 -2.63 15.14 -12.26
C ASP A 135 -4.02 15.31 -11.65
N HIS A 136 -5.09 14.98 -12.40
CA HIS A 136 -6.46 15.04 -11.88
C HIS A 136 -6.79 13.92 -10.89
N ILE A 137 -6.00 12.83 -10.88
CA ILE A 137 -6.17 11.70 -9.97
C ILE A 137 -5.25 11.80 -8.76
N ARG A 138 -3.99 12.18 -8.94
CA ARG A 138 -3.02 12.20 -7.87
C ARG A 138 -3.14 13.41 -6.95
N CYS A 139 -2.99 13.19 -5.64
CA CYS A 139 -2.86 14.24 -4.64
C CYS A 139 -1.56 15.02 -4.83
N GLY A 140 -1.53 16.30 -4.44
CA GLY A 140 -0.29 17.03 -4.30
C GLY A 140 0.56 16.47 -3.15
N VAL A 141 1.88 16.60 -3.23
CA VAL A 141 2.79 16.15 -2.17
C VAL A 141 3.39 17.33 -1.42
N THR A 142 3.44 17.19 -0.09
CA THR A 142 4.12 18.13 0.83
C THR A 142 5.53 17.66 1.16
N SER A 143 5.79 16.34 1.10
CA SER A 143 7.10 15.74 1.28
C SER A 143 7.24 14.50 0.37
N TYR A 144 8.40 14.36 -0.26
CA TYR A 144 8.66 13.28 -1.22
C TYR A 144 10.08 12.75 -1.06
N ASN A 145 10.23 11.59 -0.41
CA ASN A 145 11.52 10.99 -0.08
C ASN A 145 11.57 9.51 -0.52
N LYS A 146 12.75 8.90 -0.43
CA LYS A 146 12.92 7.48 -0.76
C LYS A 146 12.11 6.54 0.14
N GLY A 147 11.93 6.90 1.41
CA GLY A 147 11.25 6.08 2.41
C GLY A 147 9.91 6.62 2.87
N SER A 148 9.49 7.80 2.39
CA SER A 148 8.23 8.40 2.81
C SER A 148 7.65 9.33 1.76
N MET A 149 6.33 9.43 1.75
CA MET A 149 5.55 10.40 0.97
C MET A 149 4.48 11.01 1.88
N GLU A 150 4.33 12.32 1.84
CA GLU A 150 3.25 13.03 2.53
C GLU A 150 2.43 13.81 1.51
N PHE A 151 1.11 13.73 1.66
CA PHE A 151 0.15 14.31 0.73
C PHE A 151 -0.55 15.53 1.32
N ASP A 152 -1.05 16.38 0.44
CA ASP A 152 -1.77 17.61 0.82
C ASP A 152 -3.17 17.36 1.38
N ASN A 153 -3.66 16.12 1.38
CA ASN A 153 -4.85 15.68 2.11
C ASN A 153 -4.58 15.27 3.57
N GLY A 154 -3.36 15.51 4.09
CA GLY A 154 -2.93 15.14 5.44
C GLY A 154 -2.44 13.71 5.60
N SER A 155 -2.54 12.88 4.56
CA SER A 155 -2.12 11.48 4.62
C SER A 155 -0.64 11.29 4.35
N ARG A 156 -0.08 10.18 4.81
CA ARG A 156 1.32 9.82 4.58
C ARG A 156 1.52 8.32 4.42
N ILE A 157 2.55 7.96 3.65
CA ILE A 157 3.07 6.60 3.55
C ILE A 157 4.51 6.62 4.07
N VAL A 158 4.84 5.71 4.97
CA VAL A 158 6.17 5.56 5.55
C VAL A 158 6.61 4.11 5.43
N SER A 159 7.84 3.87 4.98
CA SER A 159 8.41 2.53 4.93
C SER A 159 9.57 2.38 5.92
N GLN A 160 9.57 1.28 6.65
CA GLN A 160 10.58 0.95 7.66
C GLN A 160 10.96 -0.52 7.58
N THR A 161 12.17 -0.85 8.07
CA THR A 161 12.51 -2.23 8.38
C THR A 161 11.79 -2.65 9.65
N THR A 162 11.28 -3.88 9.72
CA THR A 162 10.64 -4.42 10.92
C THR A 162 11.65 -4.59 12.05
N THR A 163 11.49 -3.81 13.10
CA THR A 163 12.24 -3.86 14.35
C THR A 163 11.26 -3.80 15.54
N ASP A 164 11.74 -3.99 16.75
CA ASP A 164 10.97 -3.80 17.98
C ASP A 164 10.42 -2.37 18.17
N ASN A 165 11.07 -1.39 17.53
CA ASN A 165 10.71 0.04 17.60
C ASN A 165 9.91 0.55 16.39
N THR A 166 9.70 -0.27 15.37
CA THR A 166 8.99 0.13 14.15
C THR A 166 7.56 0.55 14.48
N GLY A 167 7.16 1.74 13.99
CA GLY A 167 5.82 2.29 14.18
C GLY A 167 5.52 2.82 15.58
N ARG A 168 6.47 2.79 16.53
CA ARG A 168 6.25 3.34 17.88
C ARG A 168 5.92 4.84 17.81
N GLY A 169 4.88 5.24 18.54
CA GLY A 169 4.42 6.63 18.58
C GLY A 169 3.66 7.09 17.33
N MET A 170 3.40 6.19 16.37
CA MET A 170 2.60 6.50 15.19
C MET A 170 1.15 6.06 15.39
N SER A 171 0.20 6.95 15.00
CA SER A 171 -1.19 6.55 14.82
C SER A 171 -1.34 5.92 13.44
N ILE A 172 -1.45 4.59 13.38
CA ILE A 172 -1.43 3.83 12.13
C ILE A 172 -2.86 3.52 11.69
N SER A 173 -3.22 3.98 10.49
CA SER A 173 -4.50 3.69 9.86
C SER A 173 -4.47 2.38 9.07
N LEU A 174 -3.33 2.09 8.42
CA LEU A 174 -3.12 0.88 7.66
C LEU A 174 -1.66 0.41 7.82
N LEU A 175 -1.49 -0.78 8.37
CA LEU A 175 -0.21 -1.49 8.45
C LEU A 175 -0.10 -2.49 7.29
N TYR A 176 1.02 -2.47 6.58
CA TYR A 176 1.40 -3.51 5.64
C TYR A 176 2.71 -4.16 6.06
N CYS A 177 2.69 -5.45 6.36
CA CYS A 177 3.87 -6.24 6.68
C CYS A 177 4.25 -7.12 5.47
N ASP A 178 5.47 -6.94 4.95
CA ASP A 178 5.99 -7.73 3.84
C ASP A 178 7.03 -8.74 4.30
N GLU A 179 6.90 -9.99 3.82
CA GLU A 179 7.76 -11.13 4.17
C GLU A 179 7.91 -11.33 5.69
N PHE A 180 6.79 -11.24 6.41
CA PHE A 180 6.76 -11.23 7.88
C PHE A 180 7.28 -12.53 8.50
N ALA A 181 7.11 -13.70 7.84
CA ALA A 181 7.65 -14.97 8.28
C ALA A 181 9.19 -15.02 8.37
N PHE A 182 9.88 -14.10 7.68
CA PHE A 182 11.35 -14.04 7.68
C PHE A 182 11.92 -13.06 8.71
N VAL A 183 11.09 -12.32 9.43
CA VAL A 183 11.52 -11.47 10.55
C VAL A 183 11.97 -12.38 11.68
N ASN A 184 13.09 -12.01 12.35
CA ASN A 184 13.54 -12.74 13.53
C ASN A 184 12.38 -12.97 14.50
N PRO A 185 12.13 -14.20 14.99
CA PRO A 185 10.93 -14.53 15.79
C PRO A 185 10.75 -13.66 17.03
N THR A 186 11.83 -13.32 17.73
CA THR A 186 11.77 -12.44 18.91
C THR A 186 11.33 -11.04 18.51
N ILE A 187 11.95 -10.47 17.47
CA ILE A 187 11.61 -9.14 16.92
C ILE A 187 10.18 -9.13 16.40
N ALA A 188 9.75 -10.16 15.66
CA ALA A 188 8.41 -10.26 15.13
C ALA A 188 7.33 -10.27 16.22
N LYS A 189 7.59 -11.01 17.31
CA LYS A 189 6.71 -11.06 18.49
C LYS A 189 6.63 -9.71 19.19
N GLU A 190 7.76 -9.08 19.47
CA GLU A 190 7.83 -7.76 20.12
C GLU A 190 7.16 -6.69 19.27
N PHE A 191 7.46 -6.66 17.97
CA PHE A 191 6.82 -5.76 17.02
C PHE A 191 5.30 -5.94 17.01
N TRP A 192 4.81 -7.18 16.88
CA TRP A 192 3.37 -7.45 16.83
C TRP A 192 2.68 -7.06 18.13
N THR A 193 3.30 -7.34 19.28
CA THR A 193 2.80 -6.96 20.60
C THR A 193 2.72 -5.44 20.75
N ALA A 194 3.71 -4.71 20.23
CA ALA A 194 3.75 -3.25 20.31
C ALA A 194 2.79 -2.55 19.34
N ILE A 195 2.61 -3.11 18.13
CA ILE A 195 1.84 -2.47 17.07
C ILE A 195 0.34 -2.79 17.12
N SER A 196 -0.04 -4.00 17.50
CA SER A 196 -1.44 -4.42 17.48
C SER A 196 -2.38 -3.55 18.35
N PRO A 197 -1.99 -3.03 19.53
CA PRO A 197 -2.83 -2.08 20.25
C PRO A 197 -3.04 -0.76 19.52
N THR A 198 -2.08 -0.30 18.71
CA THR A 198 -2.23 0.95 17.93
C THR A 198 -3.30 0.83 16.86
N LEU A 199 -3.60 -0.40 16.43
CA LEU A 199 -4.66 -0.72 15.49
C LEU A 199 -6.04 -0.81 16.16
N ALA A 200 -6.11 -0.85 17.49
CA ALA A 200 -7.37 -1.02 18.23
C ALA A 200 -8.39 0.11 17.97
N THR A 201 -7.92 1.29 17.63
CA THR A 201 -8.74 2.47 17.32
C THR A 201 -9.41 2.45 15.93
N GLY A 202 -9.35 1.31 15.22
CA GLY A 202 -9.95 1.16 13.89
C GLY A 202 -8.94 0.94 12.76
N GLY A 203 -7.64 0.89 13.04
CA GLY A 203 -6.59 0.65 12.06
C GLY A 203 -6.72 -0.74 11.42
N LYS A 204 -6.29 -0.85 10.17
CA LYS A 204 -6.25 -2.09 9.37
C LYS A 204 -4.85 -2.70 9.35
N ALA A 205 -4.75 -4.02 9.15
CA ALA A 205 -3.48 -4.68 8.91
C ALA A 205 -3.57 -5.68 7.74
N ILE A 206 -2.55 -5.65 6.90
CA ILE A 206 -2.31 -6.60 5.82
C ILE A 206 -0.96 -7.24 6.09
N ILE A 207 -0.94 -8.51 6.46
CA ILE A 207 0.28 -9.27 6.73
C ILE A 207 0.48 -10.26 5.58
N THR A 208 1.60 -10.15 4.90
CA THR A 208 1.88 -10.97 3.72
C THR A 208 3.24 -11.65 3.85
N SER A 209 3.29 -12.94 3.52
CA SER A 209 4.56 -13.67 3.46
C SER A 209 4.48 -14.89 2.53
N THR A 210 5.66 -15.36 2.10
CA THR A 210 5.85 -16.76 1.75
C THR A 210 6.01 -17.56 3.05
N PRO A 211 5.62 -18.86 3.09
CA PRO A 211 5.84 -19.69 4.27
C PRO A 211 7.34 -19.88 4.52
N ASN A 212 7.74 -19.93 5.79
CA ASN A 212 9.12 -20.14 6.21
C ASN A 212 9.24 -21.25 7.25
N SER A 213 8.57 -21.12 8.40
CA SER A 213 8.63 -22.08 9.53
C SER A 213 7.25 -22.21 10.16
N ASP A 214 7.00 -23.31 10.85
CA ASP A 214 5.75 -23.53 11.59
C ASP A 214 5.73 -22.79 12.94
N GLU A 215 6.86 -22.29 13.39
CA GLU A 215 7.04 -21.67 14.71
C GLU A 215 7.25 -20.14 14.64
N ASP A 216 7.30 -19.56 13.43
CA ASP A 216 7.43 -18.11 13.29
C ASP A 216 6.13 -17.37 13.63
N GLN A 217 6.23 -16.08 13.90
CA GLN A 217 5.08 -15.26 14.29
C GLN A 217 3.98 -15.21 13.21
N PHE A 218 4.34 -15.30 11.93
CA PHE A 218 3.39 -15.36 10.83
C PHE A 218 2.57 -16.65 10.89
N ALA A 219 3.23 -17.81 11.09
CA ALA A 219 2.57 -19.10 11.21
C ALA A 219 1.62 -19.16 12.42
N LEU A 220 2.01 -18.55 13.54
CA LEU A 220 1.15 -18.46 14.73
C LEU A 220 -0.12 -17.64 14.46
N ILE A 221 0.01 -16.47 13.83
CA ILE A 221 -1.14 -15.61 13.45
C ILE A 221 -2.01 -16.33 12.42
N TRP A 222 -1.40 -17.00 11.43
CA TRP A 222 -2.12 -17.79 10.44
C TRP A 222 -2.96 -18.90 11.07
N THR A 223 -2.34 -19.69 11.95
CA THR A 223 -3.01 -20.80 12.63
C THR A 223 -4.17 -20.32 13.48
N GLU A 224 -4.01 -19.20 14.18
CA GLU A 224 -5.08 -18.62 15.00
C GLU A 224 -6.23 -18.07 14.11
N ALA A 225 -5.92 -17.46 12.98
CA ALA A 225 -6.92 -17.01 12.04
C ALA A 225 -7.71 -18.16 11.43
N MET A 226 -7.05 -19.27 11.09
CA MET A 226 -7.70 -20.48 10.55
C MET A 226 -8.64 -21.14 11.57
N LYS A 227 -8.25 -21.23 12.84
CA LYS A 227 -9.13 -21.75 13.90
C LYS A 227 -10.44 -20.98 14.00
N ARG A 228 -10.37 -19.63 13.94
CA ARG A 228 -11.56 -18.77 13.98
C ARG A 228 -12.43 -18.90 12.73
N PHE A 229 -11.83 -19.20 11.59
CA PHE A 229 -12.57 -19.45 10.35
C PHE A 229 -13.35 -20.78 10.39
N ASP A 230 -12.75 -21.81 11.00
CA ASP A 230 -13.39 -23.14 11.11
C ASP A 230 -14.51 -23.15 12.18
N GLU A 231 -14.55 -22.18 13.10
CA GLU A 231 -15.57 -22.05 14.14
C GLU A 231 -16.85 -21.30 13.69
N HIS A 232 -16.85 -20.74 12.48
CA HIS A 232 -17.96 -19.95 11.90
C HIS A 232 -18.40 -20.51 10.54
#